data_88561f063fd2a23e1b6218bcfe61fd1c
#
_entry.id   88561f063fd2a23e1b6218bcfe61fd1c
#
_cell.length_a   1.000
_cell.length_b   1.000
_cell.length_c   1.000
_cell.angle_alpha   90.00
_cell.angle_beta   90.00
_cell.angle_gamma   90.00
#
_symmetry.space_group_name_H-M   'P 1'
#
loop_
_entity.id
_entity.type
_entity.pdbx_description
1 polymer ?
#
loop_
_entity_poly.entity_id
_entity_poly.type
_entity_poly.pdbx_seq_one_letter_code
_entity_poly.pdbx_strand_id
1 'polypeptide(L)'
;RLELPDMEGGIWFGYLPGIEPGQVYGYRVHGPYEPEQGHRFNPNKLLLDPYARELRGQIQWDDALHGYTIGEDDLSFDTRDSAPFMPKAVVVDAKFDWDTDRAIRTPWQNSMIYEAHVKGLTQLHPDVPEADRGTFRALGSDAVIEHLQRIGVTTLELLPIHAFANDRYLVEKGLSNYWGYSTLSFFAPHAPYLKSGQIREVKEAIRKLHKAGIEVILDVVFNHTAEGNELGQTLSFRGIDNASYYLLSPDNPRHAFDTTGTGNTLNVAHPMVL
;
A
#
# COMPACT_ATOMS: atom_id res chain seq x y z
N ARG A 1 -2.72 14.92 19.68
CA ARG A 1 -2.68 15.48 18.31
C ARG A 1 -1.64 16.60 18.30
N LEU A 2 -0.90 16.68 17.20
CA LEU A 2 0.06 17.75 16.92
C LEU A 2 -0.32 18.36 15.58
N GLU A 3 -0.24 19.67 15.48
CA GLU A 3 -0.47 20.39 14.23
C GLU A 3 0.87 20.55 13.51
N LEU A 4 0.87 20.44 12.19
CA LEU A 4 2.03 20.80 11.37
C LEU A 4 2.04 22.33 11.24
N PRO A 5 3.08 23.03 11.76
CA PRO A 5 3.02 24.46 11.94
C PRO A 5 3.29 25.26 10.64
N ASP A 6 3.98 24.65 9.69
CA ASP A 6 4.47 25.35 8.51
C ASP A 6 3.90 24.79 7.22
N MET A 7 3.79 25.66 6.20
CA MET A 7 3.31 25.28 4.87
C MET A 7 4.06 26.08 3.81
N GLU A 8 4.60 25.37 2.82
CA GLU A 8 5.24 25.98 1.65
C GLU A 8 4.90 25.19 0.38
N GLY A 9 4.49 25.89 -0.67
CA GLY A 9 4.14 25.27 -1.95
C GLY A 9 3.02 24.24 -1.87
N GLY A 10 2.08 24.37 -0.92
CA GLY A 10 1.01 23.40 -0.68
C GLY A 10 1.40 22.19 0.18
N ILE A 11 2.66 22.12 0.64
CA ILE A 11 3.16 21.05 1.49
C ILE A 11 3.17 21.50 2.95
N TRP A 12 2.47 20.79 3.80
CA TRP A 12 2.51 20.99 5.24
C TRP A 12 3.65 20.21 5.87
N PHE A 13 4.43 20.85 6.72
CA PHE A 13 5.57 20.19 7.36
C PHE A 13 5.81 20.71 8.79
N GLY A 14 6.64 19.96 9.53
CA GLY A 14 7.07 20.34 10.87
C GLY A 14 8.07 19.35 11.42
N TYR A 15 8.94 19.82 12.30
CA TYR A 15 9.86 18.98 13.04
C TYR A 15 9.26 18.57 14.39
N LEU A 16 9.18 17.27 14.63
CA LEU A 16 8.67 16.70 15.88
C LEU A 16 9.82 16.06 16.66
N PRO A 17 10.31 16.70 17.73
CA PRO A 17 11.39 16.15 18.53
C PRO A 17 10.93 14.89 19.30
N GLY A 18 11.86 13.96 19.53
CA GLY A 18 11.60 12.73 20.31
C GLY A 18 10.80 11.66 19.57
N ILE A 19 10.62 11.80 18.26
CA ILE A 19 10.03 10.77 17.43
C ILE A 19 11.08 9.71 17.09
N GLU A 20 10.76 8.45 17.37
CA GLU A 20 11.67 7.32 17.17
C GLU A 20 11.02 6.22 16.29
N PRO A 21 11.83 5.37 15.63
CA PRO A 21 11.34 4.20 14.94
C PRO A 21 10.44 3.33 15.82
N GLY A 22 9.34 2.85 15.25
CA GLY A 22 8.31 2.07 15.94
C GLY A 22 7.13 2.88 16.45
N GLN A 23 7.22 4.22 16.49
CA GLN A 23 6.06 5.05 16.79
C GLN A 23 5.02 4.98 15.67
N VAL A 24 3.76 4.89 16.05
CA VAL A 24 2.63 4.87 15.11
C VAL A 24 2.04 6.26 14.95
N TYR A 25 1.60 6.57 13.72
CA TYR A 25 0.99 7.84 13.40
C TYR A 25 -0.05 7.71 12.28
N GLY A 26 -0.78 8.76 12.04
CA GLY A 26 -1.68 8.97 10.93
C GLY A 26 -2.05 10.44 10.85
N TYR A 27 -2.64 10.84 9.76
CA TYR A 27 -2.99 12.24 9.52
C TYR A 27 -4.48 12.48 9.72
N ARG A 28 -4.82 13.72 10.03
CA ARG A 28 -6.16 14.29 9.94
C ARG A 28 -6.04 15.61 9.23
N VAL A 29 -6.77 15.77 8.16
CA VAL A 29 -6.70 16.96 7.32
C VAL A 29 -7.99 17.74 7.47
N HIS A 30 -7.84 19.05 7.67
CA HIS A 30 -8.92 20.01 7.75
C HIS A 30 -9.04 20.75 6.41
N GLY A 31 -10.26 20.89 5.91
CA GLY A 31 -10.53 21.53 4.64
C GLY A 31 -12.02 21.47 4.32
N PRO A 32 -12.45 21.98 3.15
CA PRO A 32 -13.85 21.98 2.75
C PRO A 32 -14.34 20.54 2.47
N TYR A 33 -15.55 20.24 2.91
CA TYR A 33 -16.30 19.08 2.46
C TYR A 33 -17.34 19.55 1.44
N GLU A 34 -16.93 19.62 0.20
CA GLU A 34 -17.70 20.11 -0.94
C GLU A 34 -17.58 19.09 -2.09
N PRO A 35 -18.24 17.93 -1.98
CA PRO A 35 -18.09 16.85 -2.97
C PRO A 35 -18.45 17.27 -4.39
N GLU A 36 -19.39 18.19 -4.58
CA GLU A 36 -19.76 18.74 -5.89
C GLU A 36 -18.58 19.45 -6.60
N GLN A 37 -17.60 19.93 -5.83
CA GLN A 37 -16.36 20.54 -6.32
C GLN A 37 -15.17 19.57 -6.25
N GLY A 38 -15.38 18.32 -5.84
CA GLY A 38 -14.34 17.30 -5.69
C GLY A 38 -13.61 17.34 -4.35
N HIS A 39 -13.98 18.21 -3.41
CA HIS A 39 -13.33 18.32 -2.10
C HIS A 39 -14.00 17.43 -1.06
N ARG A 40 -13.21 16.53 -0.43
CA ARG A 40 -13.75 15.52 0.51
C ARG A 40 -12.95 15.46 1.82
N PHE A 41 -12.48 16.62 2.31
CA PHE A 41 -11.77 16.69 3.58
C PHE A 41 -12.71 16.37 4.75
N ASN A 42 -12.28 15.48 5.65
CA ASN A 42 -13.02 15.17 6.86
C ASN A 42 -12.05 14.88 8.02
N PRO A 43 -11.91 15.82 8.99
CA PRO A 43 -10.96 15.66 10.09
C PRO A 43 -11.32 14.55 11.08
N ASN A 44 -12.51 13.95 10.98
CA ASN A 44 -12.89 12.78 11.75
C ASN A 44 -12.30 11.49 11.17
N LYS A 45 -11.77 11.52 9.95
CA LYS A 45 -11.15 10.35 9.32
C LYS A 45 -9.66 10.34 9.58
N LEU A 46 -9.15 9.23 10.16
CA LEU A 46 -7.72 9.00 10.27
C LEU A 46 -7.20 8.53 8.91
N LEU A 47 -6.21 9.23 8.38
CA LEU A 47 -5.64 8.97 7.06
C LEU A 47 -4.26 8.32 7.21
N LEU A 48 -3.99 7.34 6.37
CA LEU A 48 -2.65 6.80 6.21
C LEU A 48 -1.78 7.82 5.48
N ASP A 49 -0.51 7.84 5.85
CA ASP A 49 0.51 8.56 5.12
C ASP A 49 0.74 7.86 3.76
N PRO A 50 0.57 8.56 2.63
CA PRO A 50 0.87 8.00 1.30
C PRO A 50 2.30 7.47 1.16
N TYR A 51 3.25 8.02 1.93
CA TYR A 51 4.66 7.65 1.94
C TYR A 51 5.04 6.67 3.06
N ALA A 52 4.05 6.12 3.79
CA ALA A 52 4.31 5.14 4.84
C ALA A 52 5.07 3.93 4.28
N ARG A 53 6.12 3.53 4.97
CA ARG A 53 6.96 2.36 4.61
C ARG A 53 6.66 1.11 5.43
N GLU A 54 5.85 1.25 6.45
CA GLU A 54 5.35 0.16 7.30
C GLU A 54 3.99 0.55 7.84
N LEU A 55 3.07 -0.42 7.85
CA LEU A 55 1.75 -0.27 8.45
C LEU A 55 1.61 -1.24 9.61
N ARG A 56 0.95 -0.81 10.68
CA ARG A 56 0.59 -1.63 11.84
C ARG A 56 -0.92 -1.74 11.99
N GLY A 57 -1.41 -2.97 12.09
CA GLY A 57 -2.84 -3.28 12.08
C GLY A 57 -3.37 -3.54 10.67
N GLN A 58 -4.67 -3.72 10.59
CA GLN A 58 -5.41 -3.96 9.36
C GLN A 58 -6.70 -3.13 9.40
N ILE A 59 -7.29 -2.88 8.24
CA ILE A 59 -8.62 -2.27 8.15
C ILE A 59 -9.63 -3.21 8.83
N GLN A 60 -10.40 -2.66 9.75
CA GLN A 60 -11.59 -3.28 10.30
C GLN A 60 -12.80 -2.59 9.65
N TRP A 61 -13.56 -3.32 8.84
CA TRP A 61 -14.64 -2.72 8.09
C TRP A 61 -15.74 -2.18 9.00
N ASP A 62 -15.94 -0.88 8.94
CA ASP A 62 -16.99 -0.14 9.64
C ASP A 62 -17.45 1.03 8.77
N ASP A 63 -18.69 1.44 8.93
CA ASP A 63 -19.26 2.55 8.16
C ASP A 63 -18.56 3.89 8.49
N ALA A 64 -17.93 4.00 9.66
CA ALA A 64 -17.12 5.17 10.04
C ALA A 64 -15.88 5.41 9.15
N LEU A 65 -15.50 4.45 8.29
CA LEU A 65 -14.45 4.64 7.30
C LEU A 65 -14.84 5.56 6.14
N HIS A 66 -16.14 5.83 5.96
CA HIS A 66 -16.64 6.70 4.90
C HIS A 66 -16.67 8.15 5.36
N GLY A 67 -16.38 9.09 4.46
CA GLY A 67 -16.46 10.53 4.73
C GLY A 67 -17.89 11.05 4.87
N TYR A 68 -18.86 10.31 4.35
CA TYR A 68 -20.28 10.57 4.36
C TYR A 68 -21.03 9.53 5.21
N THR A 69 -22.27 9.81 5.58
CA THR A 69 -23.12 8.90 6.37
C THR A 69 -23.70 7.81 5.49
N ILE A 70 -23.33 6.56 5.73
CA ILE A 70 -23.91 5.41 5.01
C ILE A 70 -25.42 5.35 5.17
N GLY A 71 -26.12 5.21 4.07
CA GLY A 71 -27.57 5.27 3.99
C GLY A 71 -28.12 6.62 3.53
N GLU A 72 -27.27 7.64 3.51
CA GLU A 72 -27.51 8.94 2.89
C GLU A 72 -26.69 9.09 1.61
N ASP A 73 -26.77 10.21 0.92
CA ASP A 73 -25.92 10.49 -0.23
C ASP A 73 -24.49 10.92 0.20
N ASP A 74 -23.55 10.96 -0.74
CA ASP A 74 -22.15 11.33 -0.47
C ASP A 74 -21.94 12.83 -0.22
N LEU A 75 -23.00 13.65 -0.25
CA LEU A 75 -22.99 15.05 0.18
C LEU A 75 -23.16 15.18 1.70
N SER A 76 -23.66 14.16 2.38
CA SER A 76 -23.74 14.11 3.84
C SER A 76 -22.34 14.05 4.47
N PHE A 77 -22.23 14.42 5.75
CA PHE A 77 -20.95 14.49 6.46
C PHE A 77 -20.96 13.57 7.68
N ASP A 78 -20.12 12.55 7.67
CA ASP A 78 -20.00 11.61 8.79
C ASP A 78 -19.02 12.13 9.85
N THR A 79 -19.48 12.24 11.09
CA THR A 79 -18.70 12.77 12.23
C THR A 79 -18.04 11.70 13.08
N ARG A 80 -18.24 10.41 12.79
CA ARG A 80 -17.64 9.31 13.54
C ARG A 80 -16.14 9.25 13.34
N ASP A 81 -15.41 8.93 14.40
CA ASP A 81 -13.96 8.76 14.33
C ASP A 81 -13.59 7.41 13.70
N SER A 82 -12.87 7.42 12.57
CA SER A 82 -12.41 6.21 11.90
C SER A 82 -11.15 5.59 12.52
N ALA A 83 -10.48 6.28 13.43
CA ALA A 83 -9.19 5.83 13.98
C ALA A 83 -9.20 4.41 14.59
N PRO A 84 -10.25 3.96 15.30
CA PRO A 84 -10.28 2.59 15.82
C PRO A 84 -10.21 1.50 14.74
N PHE A 85 -10.67 1.80 13.53
CA PHE A 85 -10.85 0.86 12.43
C PHE A 85 -9.71 0.88 11.40
N MET A 86 -8.80 1.84 11.53
CA MET A 86 -7.70 2.06 10.57
C MET A 86 -6.38 1.45 11.04
N PRO A 87 -5.58 0.86 10.15
CA PRO A 87 -4.17 0.64 10.41
C PRO A 87 -3.47 1.99 10.63
N LYS A 88 -2.26 1.95 11.15
CA LYS A 88 -1.45 3.15 11.41
C LYS A 88 -0.16 3.06 10.63
N ALA A 89 0.31 4.17 10.11
CA ALA A 89 1.67 4.30 9.60
C ALA A 89 2.67 4.18 10.76
N VAL A 90 3.85 3.66 10.48
CA VAL A 90 4.92 3.47 11.46
C VAL A 90 6.15 4.25 11.03
N VAL A 91 6.76 4.97 11.96
CA VAL A 91 8.07 5.59 11.76
C VAL A 91 9.11 4.46 11.66
N VAL A 92 9.86 4.41 10.58
CA VAL A 92 10.87 3.36 10.35
C VAL A 92 12.26 3.94 10.25
N ASP A 93 13.27 3.19 10.72
CA ASP A 93 14.66 3.46 10.34
C ASP A 93 14.87 2.99 8.91
N ALA A 94 15.12 3.92 8.01
CA ALA A 94 15.32 3.65 6.59
C ALA A 94 16.66 2.99 6.28
N LYS A 95 17.59 2.94 7.24
CA LYS A 95 18.93 2.38 7.04
C LYS A 95 18.85 0.90 6.78
N PHE A 96 19.49 0.47 5.72
CA PHE A 96 19.68 -0.93 5.37
C PHE A 96 21.02 -1.10 4.69
N ASP A 97 21.80 -2.06 5.16
CA ASP A 97 23.07 -2.39 4.54
C ASP A 97 22.85 -3.36 3.39
N TRP A 98 22.99 -2.86 2.18
CA TRP A 98 22.93 -3.66 0.95
C TRP A 98 24.25 -4.40 0.67
N ASP A 99 25.30 -4.17 1.49
CA ASP A 99 26.63 -4.77 1.29
C ASP A 99 27.16 -4.46 -0.13
N THR A 100 27.56 -5.50 -0.85
CA THR A 100 28.08 -5.42 -2.24
C THR A 100 26.99 -5.61 -3.29
N ASP A 101 25.71 -5.53 -2.90
CA ASP A 101 24.59 -5.75 -3.82
C ASP A 101 24.63 -4.79 -5.01
N ARG A 102 24.40 -5.31 -6.19
CA ARG A 102 24.41 -4.56 -7.45
C ARG A 102 23.37 -5.12 -8.41
N ALA A 103 22.90 -4.29 -9.33
CA ALA A 103 22.04 -4.72 -10.41
C ALA A 103 22.73 -5.80 -11.26
N ILE A 104 22.11 -6.94 -11.39
CA ILE A 104 22.65 -8.14 -12.08
C ILE A 104 22.73 -7.86 -13.58
N ARG A 105 21.69 -7.26 -14.17
CA ARG A 105 21.59 -6.92 -15.60
C ARG A 105 21.72 -8.14 -16.51
N THR A 106 20.94 -9.16 -16.26
CA THR A 106 20.85 -10.34 -17.13
C THR A 106 20.51 -9.91 -18.55
N PRO A 107 21.29 -10.30 -19.58
CA PRO A 107 20.96 -9.98 -20.95
C PRO A 107 19.57 -10.54 -21.33
N TRP A 108 18.78 -9.75 -22.05
CA TRP A 108 17.39 -10.09 -22.37
C TRP A 108 17.22 -11.48 -22.99
N GLN A 109 18.12 -11.86 -23.91
CA GLN A 109 18.08 -13.17 -24.55
C GLN A 109 18.39 -14.36 -23.62
N ASN A 110 18.91 -14.08 -22.42
CA ASN A 110 19.23 -15.08 -21.38
C ASN A 110 18.24 -15.01 -20.21
N SER A 111 17.27 -14.13 -20.26
CA SER A 111 16.33 -13.92 -19.19
C SER A 111 15.21 -14.95 -19.22
N MET A 112 14.99 -15.59 -18.07
CA MET A 112 13.81 -16.41 -17.79
C MET A 112 13.07 -15.77 -16.62
N ILE A 113 11.93 -15.14 -16.94
CA ILE A 113 11.07 -14.47 -15.95
C ILE A 113 10.08 -15.52 -15.43
N TYR A 114 9.99 -15.61 -14.11
CA TYR A 114 9.03 -16.46 -13.41
C TYR A 114 8.14 -15.59 -12.55
N GLU A 115 6.86 -15.49 -12.91
CA GLU A 115 5.87 -14.77 -12.13
C GLU A 115 5.42 -15.63 -10.95
N ALA A 116 5.40 -15.05 -9.76
CA ALA A 116 4.99 -15.75 -8.54
C ALA A 116 4.33 -14.85 -7.53
N HIS A 117 3.47 -15.45 -6.72
CA HIS A 117 2.86 -14.79 -5.56
C HIS A 117 3.68 -15.12 -4.31
N VAL A 118 4.03 -14.13 -3.48
CA VAL A 118 4.85 -14.33 -2.27
C VAL A 118 4.32 -15.45 -1.39
N LYS A 119 3.02 -15.44 -1.07
CA LYS A 119 2.38 -16.50 -0.29
C LYS A 119 2.27 -17.81 -1.08
N GLY A 120 1.80 -17.73 -2.33
CA GLY A 120 1.51 -18.92 -3.13
C GLY A 120 2.74 -19.80 -3.41
N LEU A 121 3.88 -19.16 -3.71
CA LEU A 121 5.13 -19.89 -4.04
C LEU A 121 5.62 -20.77 -2.89
N THR A 122 5.43 -20.35 -1.65
CA THR A 122 6.03 -21.01 -0.49
C THR A 122 5.04 -21.71 0.44
N GLN A 123 3.74 -21.48 0.30
CA GLN A 123 2.72 -21.94 1.25
C GLN A 123 2.68 -23.47 1.42
N LEU A 124 2.94 -24.21 0.36
CA LEU A 124 2.94 -25.68 0.34
C LEU A 124 4.34 -26.26 0.11
N HIS A 125 5.40 -25.44 0.16
CA HIS A 125 6.74 -25.91 -0.11
C HIS A 125 7.23 -26.84 1.01
N PRO A 126 7.60 -28.11 0.70
CA PRO A 126 7.90 -29.11 1.73
C PRO A 126 9.12 -28.75 2.58
N ASP A 127 10.15 -28.14 1.95
CA ASP A 127 11.44 -27.87 2.60
C ASP A 127 11.49 -26.48 3.27
N VAL A 128 10.39 -25.71 3.22
CA VAL A 128 10.27 -24.44 3.94
C VAL A 128 9.61 -24.68 5.30
N PRO A 129 10.23 -24.19 6.40
CA PRO A 129 9.61 -24.27 7.72
C PRO A 129 8.19 -23.70 7.72
N GLU A 130 7.24 -24.43 8.27
CA GLU A 130 5.81 -24.06 8.25
C GLU A 130 5.58 -22.65 8.80
N ALA A 131 6.30 -22.27 9.85
CA ALA A 131 6.20 -20.96 10.49
C ALA A 131 6.64 -19.76 9.60
N ASP A 132 7.39 -20.02 8.51
CA ASP A 132 7.89 -19.01 7.59
C ASP A 132 7.14 -19.00 6.25
N ARG A 133 6.34 -20.06 5.97
CA ARG A 133 5.60 -20.19 4.72
C ARG A 133 4.72 -18.95 4.43
N GLY A 134 4.64 -18.58 3.18
CA GLY A 134 3.84 -17.45 2.73
C GLY A 134 4.46 -16.06 3.02
N THR A 135 5.72 -16.01 3.44
CA THR A 135 6.41 -14.75 3.81
C THR A 135 7.66 -14.50 2.98
N PHE A 136 8.18 -13.26 3.05
CA PHE A 136 9.47 -12.91 2.46
C PHE A 136 10.65 -13.69 3.07
N ARG A 137 10.54 -14.12 4.33
CA ARG A 137 11.54 -15.00 4.94
C ARG A 137 11.63 -16.33 4.21
N ALA A 138 10.47 -16.92 3.86
CA ALA A 138 10.43 -18.13 3.06
C ALA A 138 10.96 -17.89 1.64
N LEU A 139 10.57 -16.78 1.02
CA LEU A 139 11.00 -16.42 -0.33
C LEU A 139 12.53 -16.32 -0.45
N GLY A 140 13.20 -15.75 0.56
CA GLY A 140 14.64 -15.67 0.66
C GLY A 140 15.31 -16.88 1.31
N SER A 141 14.65 -18.03 1.42
CA SER A 141 15.26 -19.27 1.93
C SER A 141 16.08 -20.00 0.87
N ASP A 142 17.07 -20.76 1.31
CA ASP A 142 17.90 -21.56 0.41
C ASP A 142 17.06 -22.54 -0.41
N ALA A 143 16.05 -23.17 0.21
CA ALA A 143 15.14 -24.11 -0.46
C ALA A 143 14.42 -23.48 -1.66
N VAL A 144 13.93 -22.27 -1.54
CA VAL A 144 13.25 -21.55 -2.64
C VAL A 144 14.28 -21.10 -3.68
N ILE A 145 15.40 -20.55 -3.26
CA ILE A 145 16.47 -20.08 -4.15
C ILE A 145 17.02 -21.24 -4.99
N GLU A 146 17.34 -22.38 -4.39
CA GLU A 146 17.80 -23.56 -5.07
C GLU A 146 16.75 -24.11 -6.06
N HIS A 147 15.48 -24.07 -5.68
CA HIS A 147 14.39 -24.44 -6.58
C HIS A 147 14.36 -23.56 -7.82
N LEU A 148 14.40 -22.24 -7.65
CA LEU A 148 14.40 -21.27 -8.76
C LEU A 148 15.62 -21.46 -9.66
N GLN A 149 16.81 -21.64 -9.09
CA GLN A 149 18.04 -21.89 -9.84
C GLN A 149 17.96 -23.21 -10.63
N ARG A 150 17.43 -24.28 -10.02
CA ARG A 150 17.28 -25.60 -10.65
C ARG A 150 16.40 -25.56 -11.90
N ILE A 151 15.35 -24.71 -11.90
CA ILE A 151 14.47 -24.57 -13.06
C ILE A 151 14.95 -23.46 -14.01
N GLY A 152 16.10 -22.82 -13.74
CA GLY A 152 16.75 -21.86 -14.63
C GLY A 152 16.19 -20.44 -14.56
N VAL A 153 15.47 -20.07 -13.50
CA VAL A 153 14.94 -18.72 -13.32
C VAL A 153 16.08 -17.73 -13.13
N THR A 154 16.07 -16.66 -13.90
CA THR A 154 17.00 -15.53 -13.78
C THR A 154 16.36 -14.29 -13.20
N THR A 155 15.04 -14.21 -13.27
CA THR A 155 14.26 -13.06 -12.80
C THR A 155 12.97 -13.55 -12.17
N LEU A 156 12.75 -13.18 -10.91
CA LEU A 156 11.52 -13.46 -10.19
C LEU A 156 10.64 -12.21 -10.22
N GLU A 157 9.49 -12.31 -10.87
CA GLU A 157 8.45 -11.28 -10.86
C GLU A 157 7.44 -11.58 -9.75
N LEU A 158 7.26 -10.63 -8.86
CA LEU A 158 6.33 -10.79 -7.73
C LEU A 158 5.03 -10.07 -8.00
N LEU A 159 3.90 -10.78 -7.95
CA LEU A 159 2.58 -10.20 -7.83
C LEU A 159 2.55 -9.14 -6.71
N PRO A 160 1.60 -8.20 -6.69
CA PRO A 160 1.66 -7.03 -5.83
C PRO A 160 2.03 -7.34 -4.38
N ILE A 161 3.10 -6.71 -3.92
CA ILE A 161 3.59 -6.82 -2.54
C ILE A 161 3.23 -5.63 -1.67
N HIS A 162 2.73 -4.56 -2.28
CA HIS A 162 2.29 -3.36 -1.57
C HIS A 162 1.13 -3.70 -0.63
N ALA A 163 1.00 -2.94 0.45
CA ALA A 163 -0.15 -3.07 1.33
C ALA A 163 -1.44 -2.82 0.55
N PHE A 164 -2.34 -3.79 0.59
CA PHE A 164 -3.64 -3.73 -0.09
C PHE A 164 -4.78 -3.97 0.88
N ALA A 165 -5.97 -3.50 0.50
CA ALA A 165 -7.19 -3.73 1.25
C ALA A 165 -7.84 -5.06 0.85
N ASN A 166 -8.43 -5.74 1.83
CA ASN A 166 -9.38 -6.79 1.57
C ASN A 166 -10.76 -6.16 1.43
N ASP A 167 -11.46 -6.43 0.35
CA ASP A 167 -12.81 -5.90 0.15
C ASP A 167 -13.76 -6.38 1.25
N ARG A 168 -14.66 -5.51 1.71
CA ARG A 168 -15.61 -5.80 2.79
C ARG A 168 -16.39 -7.09 2.54
N TYR A 169 -16.89 -7.29 1.32
CA TYR A 169 -17.67 -8.49 0.95
C TYR A 169 -16.84 -9.79 1.01
N LEU A 170 -15.53 -9.73 0.82
CA LEU A 170 -14.63 -10.88 0.99
C LEU A 170 -14.46 -11.20 2.47
N VAL A 171 -14.21 -10.17 3.29
CA VAL A 171 -14.02 -10.34 4.74
C VAL A 171 -15.28 -10.91 5.39
N GLU A 172 -16.47 -10.43 5.02
CA GLU A 172 -17.74 -10.94 5.50
C GLU A 172 -17.97 -12.43 5.16
N LYS A 173 -17.31 -12.93 4.11
CA LYS A 173 -17.33 -14.36 3.72
C LYS A 173 -16.16 -15.15 4.28
N GLY A 174 -15.33 -14.57 5.14
CA GLY A 174 -14.11 -15.20 5.64
C GLY A 174 -13.01 -15.38 4.59
N LEU A 175 -13.07 -14.62 3.49
CA LEU A 175 -12.10 -14.63 2.40
C LEU A 175 -11.18 -13.41 2.49
N SER A 176 -10.11 -13.44 1.71
CA SER A 176 -9.19 -12.32 1.55
C SER A 176 -8.90 -12.06 0.07
N ASN A 177 -8.54 -10.83 -0.26
CA ASN A 177 -7.97 -10.50 -1.55
C ASN A 177 -6.64 -11.25 -1.68
N TYR A 178 -6.52 -12.08 -2.71
CA TYR A 178 -5.33 -12.90 -2.92
C TYR A 178 -4.30 -12.20 -3.79
N TRP A 179 -4.73 -11.56 -4.88
CA TRP A 179 -3.82 -11.00 -5.88
C TRP A 179 -3.18 -9.68 -5.46
N GLY A 180 -3.86 -8.87 -4.62
CA GLY A 180 -3.27 -7.65 -4.10
C GLY A 180 -3.47 -6.39 -4.95
N TYR A 181 -4.30 -6.43 -6.00
CA TYR A 181 -4.55 -5.29 -6.89
C TYR A 181 -5.54 -4.26 -6.31
N SER A 182 -5.57 -4.07 -4.99
CA SER A 182 -6.38 -3.05 -4.29
C SER A 182 -5.49 -2.25 -3.35
N THR A 183 -4.58 -1.46 -3.91
CA THR A 183 -3.49 -0.81 -3.18
C THR A 183 -3.97 0.18 -2.15
N LEU A 184 -3.51 0.00 -0.91
CA LEU A 184 -3.75 0.90 0.22
C LEU A 184 -2.57 1.85 0.48
N SER A 185 -1.33 1.37 0.26
CA SER A 185 -0.10 2.15 0.41
C SER A 185 0.95 1.64 -0.57
N PHE A 186 1.56 2.55 -1.33
CA PHE A 186 2.51 2.21 -2.39
C PHE A 186 3.94 1.91 -1.90
N PHE A 187 4.28 2.30 -0.66
CA PHE A 187 5.65 2.15 -0.13
C PHE A 187 5.75 1.17 1.03
N ALA A 188 4.62 0.78 1.63
CA ALA A 188 4.59 -0.23 2.67
C ALA A 188 4.30 -1.60 2.07
N PRO A 189 5.03 -2.65 2.44
CA PRO A 189 4.69 -4.01 2.05
C PRO A 189 3.44 -4.51 2.77
N HIS A 190 2.76 -5.49 2.18
CA HIS A 190 1.61 -6.13 2.79
C HIS A 190 2.01 -6.89 4.05
N ALA A 191 1.52 -6.46 5.21
CA ALA A 191 1.95 -6.96 6.51
C ALA A 191 1.86 -8.50 6.66
N PRO A 192 0.84 -9.21 6.13
CA PRO A 192 0.80 -10.67 6.17
C PRO A 192 1.94 -11.40 5.44
N TYR A 193 2.68 -10.72 4.57
CA TYR A 193 3.88 -11.30 3.92
C TYR A 193 5.16 -11.13 4.76
N LEU A 194 5.05 -10.49 5.92
CA LEU A 194 6.18 -10.21 6.81
C LEU A 194 6.06 -11.03 8.10
N LYS A 195 7.10 -11.79 8.43
CA LYS A 195 7.16 -12.56 9.68
C LYS A 195 7.39 -11.66 10.90
N SER A 196 8.27 -10.66 10.76
CA SER A 196 8.58 -9.69 11.81
C SER A 196 7.72 -8.43 11.75
N GLY A 197 6.95 -8.24 10.67
CA GLY A 197 6.23 -7.01 10.39
C GLY A 197 7.09 -5.87 9.84
N GLN A 198 8.40 -6.09 9.61
CA GLN A 198 9.34 -5.05 9.20
C GLN A 198 9.68 -5.13 7.70
N ILE A 199 9.69 -3.99 7.02
CA ILE A 199 10.12 -3.88 5.60
C ILE A 199 11.53 -4.44 5.36
N ARG A 200 12.35 -4.54 6.40
CA ARG A 200 13.68 -5.12 6.34
C ARG A 200 13.68 -6.56 5.77
N GLU A 201 12.64 -7.35 6.06
CA GLU A 201 12.52 -8.72 5.52
C GLU A 201 12.46 -8.75 3.99
N VAL A 202 11.74 -7.79 3.38
CA VAL A 202 11.67 -7.65 1.91
C VAL A 202 13.05 -7.42 1.34
N LYS A 203 13.79 -6.45 1.92
CA LYS A 203 15.14 -6.09 1.48
C LYS A 203 16.13 -7.26 1.63
N GLU A 204 16.05 -8.00 2.74
CA GLU A 204 16.88 -9.18 2.99
C GLU A 204 16.61 -10.30 1.99
N ALA A 205 15.33 -10.58 1.67
CA ALA A 205 14.97 -11.56 0.66
C ALA A 205 15.50 -11.18 -0.72
N ILE A 206 15.30 -9.92 -1.14
CA ILE A 206 15.80 -9.40 -2.42
C ILE A 206 17.32 -9.50 -2.48
N ARG A 207 18.04 -9.08 -1.44
CA ARG A 207 19.51 -9.18 -1.39
C ARG A 207 19.99 -10.62 -1.53
N LYS A 208 19.30 -11.59 -0.93
CA LYS A 208 19.64 -13.01 -1.07
C LYS A 208 19.40 -13.55 -2.49
N LEU A 209 18.27 -13.17 -3.11
CA LEU A 209 17.96 -13.50 -4.50
C LEU A 209 19.02 -12.92 -5.44
N HIS A 210 19.37 -11.63 -5.28
CA HIS A 210 20.44 -11.00 -6.06
C HIS A 210 21.77 -11.71 -5.90
N LYS A 211 22.16 -12.09 -4.66
CA LYS A 211 23.38 -12.84 -4.40
C LYS A 211 23.38 -14.20 -5.09
N ALA A 212 22.21 -14.79 -5.31
CA ALA A 212 22.03 -16.05 -6.05
C ALA A 212 21.95 -15.86 -7.57
N GLY A 213 22.07 -14.64 -8.07
CA GLY A 213 21.99 -14.30 -9.49
C GLY A 213 20.55 -14.16 -10.03
N ILE A 214 19.58 -13.98 -9.15
CA ILE A 214 18.15 -13.83 -9.51
C ILE A 214 17.73 -12.37 -9.32
N GLU A 215 17.34 -11.72 -10.40
CA GLU A 215 16.74 -10.38 -10.39
C GLU A 215 15.31 -10.42 -9.82
N VAL A 216 14.83 -9.32 -9.29
CA VAL A 216 13.46 -9.20 -8.77
C VAL A 216 12.72 -8.07 -9.49
N ILE A 217 11.55 -8.38 -10.02
CA ILE A 217 10.59 -7.42 -10.56
C ILE A 217 9.42 -7.34 -9.57
N LEU A 218 8.93 -6.15 -9.33
CA LEU A 218 7.72 -5.92 -8.53
C LEU A 218 6.59 -5.50 -9.47
N ASP A 219 5.50 -6.25 -9.48
CA ASP A 219 4.26 -5.81 -10.09
C ASP A 219 3.64 -4.69 -9.25
N VAL A 220 3.37 -3.55 -9.86
CA VAL A 220 2.92 -2.34 -9.18
C VAL A 220 1.63 -1.80 -9.79
N VAL A 221 0.73 -1.33 -8.93
CA VAL A 221 -0.61 -0.86 -9.30
C VAL A 221 -0.67 0.66 -9.10
N PHE A 222 -0.07 1.44 -10.00
CA PHE A 222 -0.02 2.91 -9.88
C PHE A 222 -1.19 3.63 -10.56
N ASN A 223 -2.19 2.89 -11.06
CA ASN A 223 -3.30 3.46 -11.80
C ASN A 223 -4.55 3.72 -10.95
N HIS A 224 -4.71 3.06 -9.79
CA HIS A 224 -5.84 3.23 -8.89
C HIS A 224 -5.48 2.91 -7.44
N THR A 225 -6.42 3.12 -6.52
CA THR A 225 -6.29 2.80 -5.10
C THR A 225 -7.50 2.01 -4.58
N ALA A 226 -7.37 1.49 -3.36
CA ALA A 226 -8.44 0.78 -2.65
C ALA A 226 -9.61 1.68 -2.22
N GLU A 227 -9.57 2.99 -2.45
CA GLU A 227 -10.61 3.92 -1.97
C GLU A 227 -11.89 3.93 -2.82
N GLY A 228 -11.92 3.21 -3.97
CA GLY A 228 -13.09 3.09 -4.84
C GLY A 228 -13.54 4.43 -5.44
N ASN A 229 -14.81 4.51 -5.88
CA ASN A 229 -15.40 5.72 -6.42
C ASN A 229 -15.82 6.72 -5.32
N GLU A 230 -16.65 7.71 -5.65
CA GLU A 230 -17.18 8.75 -4.72
C GLU A 230 -17.90 8.17 -3.51
N LEU A 231 -18.44 6.95 -3.60
CA LEU A 231 -19.09 6.23 -2.52
C LEU A 231 -18.13 5.34 -1.72
N GLY A 232 -16.85 5.35 -2.05
CA GLY A 232 -15.84 4.56 -1.35
C GLY A 232 -15.37 5.19 -0.04
N GLN A 233 -14.45 4.50 0.61
CA GLN A 233 -13.91 4.87 1.92
C GLN A 233 -12.93 6.04 1.81
N THR A 234 -12.68 6.71 2.94
CA THR A 234 -11.66 7.74 3.11
C THR A 234 -10.55 7.18 3.98
N LEU A 235 -9.49 6.67 3.33
CA LEU A 235 -8.42 5.92 3.98
C LEU A 235 -7.08 6.64 3.95
N SER A 236 -6.78 7.38 2.88
CA SER A 236 -5.51 8.07 2.64
C SER A 236 -5.70 9.25 1.69
N PHE A 237 -5.50 9.02 0.39
CA PHE A 237 -5.42 10.02 -0.68
C PHE A 237 -6.67 10.91 -0.77
N ARG A 238 -7.86 10.31 -0.69
CA ARG A 238 -9.14 11.02 -0.73
C ARG A 238 -9.26 12.06 0.35
N GLY A 239 -8.89 11.72 1.57
CA GLY A 239 -8.98 12.62 2.70
C GLY A 239 -7.84 13.65 2.75
N ILE A 240 -6.71 13.38 2.08
CA ILE A 240 -5.58 14.31 2.00
C ILE A 240 -5.86 15.40 0.97
N ASP A 241 -6.19 15.02 -0.27
CA ASP A 241 -6.62 15.94 -1.32
C ASP A 241 -7.24 15.17 -2.50
N ASN A 242 -8.54 14.90 -2.42
CA ASN A 242 -9.25 14.13 -3.44
C ASN A 242 -9.09 14.72 -4.84
N ALA A 243 -9.19 16.04 -4.95
CA ALA A 243 -9.18 16.73 -6.24
C ALA A 243 -7.80 16.68 -6.94
N SER A 244 -6.72 16.58 -6.18
CA SER A 244 -5.37 16.44 -6.73
C SER A 244 -5.01 15.00 -7.06
N TYR A 245 -5.35 14.07 -6.16
CA TYR A 245 -4.95 12.67 -6.28
C TYR A 245 -5.75 11.88 -7.31
N TYR A 246 -7.02 12.23 -7.54
CA TYR A 246 -7.88 11.46 -8.45
C TYR A 246 -8.27 12.25 -9.68
N LEU A 247 -8.40 11.55 -10.80
CA LEU A 247 -9.08 12.10 -11.95
C LEU A 247 -10.57 12.20 -11.64
N LEU A 248 -11.12 13.40 -11.79
CA LEU A 248 -12.54 13.69 -11.59
C LEU A 248 -13.21 13.94 -12.93
N SER A 249 -14.51 13.66 -13.00
CA SER A 249 -15.29 13.93 -14.20
C SER A 249 -15.28 15.44 -14.52
N PRO A 250 -14.87 15.86 -15.70
CA PRO A 250 -14.78 17.28 -16.07
C PRO A 250 -16.12 18.03 -15.97
N ASP A 251 -17.23 17.33 -16.27
CA ASP A 251 -18.56 17.92 -16.26
C ASP A 251 -19.21 17.88 -14.87
N ASN A 252 -18.73 17.01 -13.99
CA ASN A 252 -19.26 16.86 -12.63
C ASN A 252 -18.16 16.34 -11.69
N PRO A 253 -17.35 17.22 -11.07
CA PRO A 253 -16.22 16.83 -10.21
C PRO A 253 -16.60 16.02 -8.95
N ARG A 254 -17.89 15.90 -8.65
CA ARG A 254 -18.39 15.01 -7.60
C ARG A 254 -18.02 13.55 -7.88
N HIS A 255 -17.94 13.14 -9.14
CA HIS A 255 -17.71 11.76 -9.55
C HIS A 255 -16.27 11.52 -9.98
N ALA A 256 -15.75 10.37 -9.61
CA ALA A 256 -14.46 9.91 -10.11
C ALA A 256 -14.54 9.60 -11.61
N PHE A 257 -13.50 9.95 -12.37
CA PHE A 257 -13.33 9.52 -13.75
C PHE A 257 -12.55 8.21 -13.76
N ASP A 258 -13.26 7.11 -13.96
CA ASP A 258 -12.72 5.77 -13.86
C ASP A 258 -12.37 5.20 -15.25
N THR A 259 -11.07 4.98 -15.47
CA THR A 259 -10.55 4.28 -16.66
C THR A 259 -10.00 2.90 -16.33
N THR A 260 -10.05 2.50 -15.07
CA THR A 260 -9.43 1.27 -14.56
C THR A 260 -10.43 0.14 -14.32
N GLY A 261 -11.71 0.48 -14.19
CA GLY A 261 -12.77 -0.47 -13.83
C GLY A 261 -12.84 -0.77 -12.33
N THR A 262 -12.12 0.00 -11.50
CA THR A 262 -12.05 -0.21 -10.04
C THR A 262 -12.73 0.90 -9.22
N GLY A 263 -13.26 1.91 -9.90
CA GLY A 263 -13.97 3.02 -9.30
C GLY A 263 -13.20 4.33 -9.24
N ASN A 264 -11.87 4.31 -9.39
CA ASN A 264 -11.06 5.54 -9.47
C ASN A 264 -9.86 5.37 -10.38
N THR A 265 -9.32 6.51 -10.81
CA THR A 265 -8.05 6.59 -11.54
C THR A 265 -7.19 7.63 -10.85
N LEU A 266 -5.93 7.30 -10.53
CA LEU A 266 -4.98 8.26 -10.00
C LEU A 266 -4.58 9.29 -11.06
N ASN A 267 -4.53 10.55 -10.66
CA ASN A 267 -4.11 11.68 -11.49
C ASN A 267 -2.58 11.80 -11.50
N VAL A 268 -1.91 10.81 -12.11
CA VAL A 268 -0.44 10.76 -12.18
C VAL A 268 0.18 11.90 -13.01
N ALA A 269 -0.62 12.68 -13.72
CA ALA A 269 -0.15 13.89 -14.40
C ALA A 269 -0.07 15.12 -13.46
N HIS A 270 -0.68 15.06 -12.28
CA HIS A 270 -0.65 16.16 -11.32
C HIS A 270 0.70 16.22 -10.60
N PRO A 271 1.38 17.40 -10.54
CA PRO A 271 2.73 17.51 -9.98
C PRO A 271 2.86 17.08 -8.51
N MET A 272 1.76 17.11 -7.75
CA MET A 272 1.74 16.71 -6.34
C MET A 272 1.44 15.21 -6.14
N VAL A 273 1.23 14.47 -7.23
CA VAL A 273 0.93 13.02 -7.20
C VAL A 273 2.14 12.20 -7.65
N LEU A 274 3.02 12.80 -8.48
CA LEU A 274 4.28 12.17 -8.94
C LEU A 274 5.35 12.15 -7.87
#